data_d40512559bc245160cdf4663aa23e5dd
#
_entry.id   d40512559bc245160cdf4663aa23e5dd
#
_cell.length_a   1.000
_cell.length_b   1.000
_cell.length_c   1.000
_cell.angle_alpha   90.00
_cell.angle_beta   90.00
_cell.angle_gamma   90.00
#
_symmetry.space_group_name_H-M   'P 1'
#
loop_
_entity.id
_entity.type
_entity.pdbx_description
1 polymer ?
#
loop_
_entity_poly.entity_id
_entity_poly.type
_entity_poly.pdbx_seq_one_letter_code
_entity_poly.pdbx_strand_id
1 'polypeptide(L)'
;MLFKERNRMAYDNYDLFSHVDEHMTRPKFKAPRAKNFYPSEASVVTYDAHGDRVVHGGCMRAAYFRCSDEQYERIPNSARSEYIFKQGHGVEKILTDLWKEMGVWVDNSVKFVDKEAGISGELDAILMEPDGTVYGAEVKSFYGYFAEKELFG
;
A
#
# COMPACT_ATOMS: atom_id res chain seq x y z
N MET A 1 43.40 14.23 15.26
CA MET A 1 42.74 13.95 16.54
C MET A 1 41.60 14.93 16.87
N LEU A 2 41.30 15.90 16.01
CA LEU A 2 40.28 16.96 16.23
C LEU A 2 38.89 16.65 15.64
N PHE A 3 38.74 15.60 14.85
CA PHE A 3 37.45 15.26 14.20
C PHE A 3 36.52 14.40 15.09
N LYS A 4 37.04 13.73 16.10
CA LYS A 4 36.27 12.86 17.00
C LYS A 4 35.56 13.59 18.15
N GLU A 5 36.04 14.78 18.55
CA GLU A 5 35.47 15.49 19.71
C GLU A 5 34.29 16.42 19.33
N ARG A 6 34.23 16.94 18.11
CA ARG A 6 33.10 17.79 17.67
C ARG A 6 31.78 17.06 17.51
N ASN A 7 31.80 15.75 17.32
CA ASN A 7 30.60 14.96 17.12
C ASN A 7 29.99 14.39 18.43
N ARG A 8 30.73 14.35 19.52
CA ARG A 8 30.28 13.71 20.76
C ARG A 8 29.18 14.51 21.47
N MET A 9 29.26 15.83 21.48
CA MET A 9 28.26 16.68 22.19
C MET A 9 26.92 16.82 21.43
N ALA A 10 26.89 16.54 20.12
CA ALA A 10 25.66 16.62 19.33
C ALA A 10 24.80 15.34 19.38
N TYR A 11 25.32 14.26 19.92
CA TYR A 11 24.65 12.95 19.92
C TYR A 11 24.17 12.48 21.28
N ASP A 12 24.49 13.18 22.38
CA ASP A 12 24.14 12.74 23.75
C ASP A 12 22.62 12.74 24.03
N ASN A 13 21.79 13.34 23.15
CA ASN A 13 20.32 13.28 23.21
C ASN A 13 19.69 12.93 21.86
N TYR A 14 20.44 12.31 20.94
CA TYR A 14 19.91 11.95 19.64
C TYR A 14 19.20 10.60 19.73
N ASP A 15 17.88 10.63 19.87
CA ASP A 15 17.05 9.44 19.75
C ASP A 15 16.76 9.16 18.28
N LEU A 16 17.55 8.26 17.71
CA LEU A 16 17.41 7.83 16.31
C LEU A 16 15.99 7.33 16.00
N PHE A 17 15.39 6.57 16.89
CA PHE A 17 14.07 5.99 16.66
C PHE A 17 12.98 7.06 16.60
N SER A 18 12.98 8.01 17.51
CA SER A 18 12.06 9.14 17.46
C SER A 18 12.22 9.97 16.18
N HIS A 19 13.44 10.19 15.72
CA HIS A 19 13.68 10.91 14.46
C HIS A 19 13.22 10.12 13.24
N VAL A 20 13.40 8.81 13.22
CA VAL A 20 12.88 7.95 12.15
C VAL A 20 11.36 7.97 12.15
N ASP A 21 10.72 7.83 13.29
CA ASP A 21 9.26 7.88 13.41
C ASP A 21 8.70 9.23 12.98
N GLU A 22 9.32 10.34 13.40
CA GLU A 22 8.97 11.69 12.94
C GLU A 22 9.10 11.82 11.42
N HIS A 23 10.20 11.32 10.83
CA HIS A 23 10.40 11.32 9.39
C HIS A 23 9.33 10.50 8.65
N MET A 24 8.95 9.35 9.21
CA MET A 24 7.94 8.45 8.63
C MET A 24 6.54 9.06 8.65
N THR A 25 6.21 9.80 9.69
CA THR A 25 4.88 10.40 9.89
C THR A 25 4.76 11.82 9.33
N ARG A 26 5.84 12.42 8.80
CA ARG A 26 5.78 13.75 8.18
C ARG A 26 4.70 13.79 7.10
N PRO A 27 3.88 14.86 7.08
CA PRO A 27 2.91 15.06 6.02
C PRO A 27 3.59 15.00 4.65
N LYS A 28 3.14 14.07 3.82
CA LYS A 28 3.59 13.96 2.43
C LYS A 28 2.54 14.59 1.54
N PHE A 29 2.97 15.47 0.63
CA PHE A 29 2.05 15.96 -0.39
C PHE A 29 1.60 14.77 -1.24
N LYS A 30 0.31 14.49 -1.19
CA LYS A 30 -0.33 13.53 -2.10
C LYS A 30 -1.22 14.33 -3.02
N ALA A 31 -1.03 14.16 -4.33
CA ALA A 31 -1.95 14.72 -5.31
C ALA A 31 -3.40 14.29 -4.98
N PRO A 32 -4.38 15.18 -5.18
CA PRO A 32 -5.78 14.80 -5.00
C PRO A 32 -6.09 13.57 -5.87
N ARG A 33 -6.70 12.55 -5.27
CA ARG A 33 -7.20 11.41 -6.02
C ARG A 33 -8.45 11.83 -6.80
N ALA A 34 -8.67 11.21 -7.96
CA ALA A 34 -9.93 11.34 -8.66
C ALA A 34 -11.09 10.93 -7.73
N LYS A 35 -12.25 11.58 -7.89
CA LYS A 35 -13.47 11.29 -7.12
C LYS A 35 -14.16 10.01 -7.62
N ASN A 36 -13.38 8.98 -7.89
CA ASN A 36 -13.85 7.69 -8.35
C ASN A 36 -13.77 6.67 -7.21
N PHE A 37 -14.56 5.64 -7.32
CA PHE A 37 -14.47 4.48 -6.44
C PHE A 37 -13.24 3.65 -6.79
N TYR A 38 -12.53 3.17 -5.77
CA TYR A 38 -11.37 2.30 -5.95
C TYR A 38 -11.71 0.87 -5.50
N PRO A 39 -11.41 -0.16 -6.31
CA PRO A 39 -11.70 -1.56 -5.95
C PRO A 39 -11.14 -1.99 -4.59
N SER A 40 -9.99 -1.46 -4.20
CA SER A 40 -9.38 -1.70 -2.88
C SER A 40 -10.23 -1.23 -1.70
N GLU A 41 -11.30 -0.47 -1.97
CA GLU A 41 -12.24 0.05 -0.98
C GLU A 41 -13.55 -0.70 -0.97
N ALA A 42 -13.69 -1.68 -1.87
CA ALA A 42 -14.85 -2.54 -1.93
C ALA A 42 -15.00 -3.34 -0.63
N SER A 43 -16.25 -3.52 -0.22
CA SER A 43 -16.58 -4.41 0.89
C SER A 43 -16.92 -5.80 0.36
N VAL A 44 -16.43 -6.82 1.05
CA VAL A 44 -16.83 -8.20 0.82
C VAL A 44 -17.85 -8.59 1.88
N VAL A 45 -18.93 -9.20 1.45
CA VAL A 45 -19.94 -9.75 2.35
C VAL A 45 -19.69 -11.23 2.50
N THR A 46 -19.52 -11.68 3.72
CA THR A 46 -19.50 -13.09 4.11
C THR A 46 -20.64 -13.38 5.07
N TYR A 47 -20.84 -14.66 5.38
CA TYR A 47 -21.77 -15.08 6.42
C TYR A 47 -21.00 -15.90 7.44
N ASP A 48 -21.25 -15.64 8.71
CA ASP A 48 -20.62 -16.39 9.79
C ASP A 48 -21.25 -17.80 9.98
N ALA A 49 -20.78 -18.53 10.98
CA ALA A 49 -21.27 -19.88 11.28
C ALA A 49 -22.75 -19.91 11.72
N HIS A 50 -23.31 -18.77 12.10
CA HIS A 50 -24.73 -18.61 12.49
C HIS A 50 -25.60 -18.13 11.33
N GLY A 51 -25.00 -17.83 10.16
CA GLY A 51 -25.71 -17.29 8.99
C GLY A 51 -25.87 -15.78 9.04
N ASP A 52 -25.26 -15.09 9.99
CA ASP A 52 -25.31 -13.65 10.09
C ASP A 52 -24.37 -12.98 9.07
N ARG A 53 -24.87 -11.89 8.48
CA ARG A 53 -24.11 -11.13 7.48
C ARG A 53 -22.94 -10.40 8.13
N VAL A 54 -21.73 -10.72 7.69
CA VAL A 54 -20.50 -10.04 8.09
C VAL A 54 -19.94 -9.25 6.91
N VAL A 55 -19.66 -7.97 7.11
CA VAL A 55 -19.08 -7.09 6.08
C VAL A 55 -17.62 -6.85 6.41
N HIS A 56 -16.74 -7.24 5.48
CA HIS A 56 -15.31 -7.02 5.56
C HIS A 56 -14.88 -5.97 4.53
N GLY A 57 -13.80 -5.23 4.80
CA GLY A 57 -13.20 -4.30 3.85
C GLY A 57 -13.56 -2.85 4.10
N GLY A 58 -13.70 -2.07 3.03
CA GLY A 58 -13.81 -0.62 3.08
C GLY A 58 -15.09 -0.11 3.78
N CYS A 59 -14.92 0.97 4.50
CA CYS A 59 -16.04 1.68 5.10
C CYS A 59 -16.78 2.53 4.04
N MET A 60 -18.04 2.23 3.76
CA MET A 60 -18.87 2.99 2.80
C MET A 60 -18.94 4.48 3.14
N ARG A 61 -18.95 4.84 4.43
CA ARG A 61 -18.91 6.23 4.87
C ARG A 61 -17.60 6.91 4.48
N ALA A 62 -16.47 6.23 4.61
CA ALA A 62 -15.18 6.76 4.19
C ALA A 62 -15.10 6.92 2.66
N ALA A 63 -15.68 5.98 1.90
CA ALA A 63 -15.79 6.09 0.45
C ALA A 63 -16.67 7.29 0.04
N TYR A 64 -17.80 7.49 0.71
CA TYR A 64 -18.68 8.65 0.50
C TYR A 64 -17.93 9.97 0.68
N PHE A 65 -17.29 10.18 1.84
CA PHE A 65 -16.55 11.43 2.11
C PHE A 65 -15.41 11.68 1.13
N ARG A 66 -14.80 10.64 0.60
CA ARG A 66 -13.73 10.79 -0.39
C ARG A 66 -14.28 11.17 -1.77
N CYS A 67 -15.44 10.63 -2.16
CA CYS A 67 -16.08 10.92 -3.44
C CYS A 67 -16.94 12.21 -3.39
N SER A 68 -17.28 12.70 -2.21
CA SER A 68 -18.04 13.95 -2.02
C SER A 68 -17.12 15.18 -1.99
N ASP A 69 -17.71 16.36 -2.09
CA ASP A 69 -17.03 17.65 -1.92
C ASP A 69 -16.93 18.07 -0.44
N GLU A 70 -17.42 17.25 0.47
CA GLU A 70 -17.38 17.55 1.90
C GLU A 70 -15.94 17.51 2.42
N GLN A 71 -15.58 18.52 3.20
CA GLN A 71 -14.29 18.57 3.88
C GLN A 71 -14.34 17.65 5.10
N TYR A 72 -13.31 16.85 5.24
CA TYR A 72 -13.12 16.01 6.42
C TYR A 72 -11.65 15.96 6.82
N GLU A 73 -11.40 15.86 8.11
CA GLU A 73 -10.08 15.69 8.65
C GLU A 73 -9.59 14.27 8.41
N ARG A 74 -8.39 14.14 7.88
CA ARG A 74 -7.71 12.84 7.76
C ARG A 74 -6.75 12.65 8.91
N ILE A 75 -6.96 11.57 9.65
CA ILE A 75 -6.00 11.14 10.67
C ILE A 75 -4.75 10.62 9.94
N PRO A 76 -3.55 11.15 10.23
CA PRO A 76 -2.31 10.64 9.68
C PRO A 76 -2.10 9.15 10.03
N ASN A 77 -1.42 8.43 9.16
CA ASN A 77 -1.02 7.07 9.46
C ASN A 77 -0.05 7.05 10.66
N SER A 78 -0.14 6.01 11.48
CA SER A 78 0.87 5.77 12.50
C SER A 78 2.22 5.41 11.88
N ALA A 79 3.32 5.62 12.59
CA ALA A 79 4.65 5.19 12.16
C ALA A 79 4.65 3.70 11.79
N ARG A 80 4.01 2.85 12.61
CA ARG A 80 3.86 1.42 12.32
C ARG A 80 3.18 1.14 10.98
N SER A 81 2.10 1.86 10.67
CA SER A 81 1.42 1.71 9.37
C SER A 81 2.31 2.11 8.20
N GLU A 82 3.07 3.20 8.35
CA GLU A 82 4.03 3.64 7.34
C GLU A 82 5.16 2.64 7.12
N TYR A 83 5.65 1.97 8.17
CA TYR A 83 6.62 0.88 8.04
C TYR A 83 6.05 -0.31 7.26
N ILE A 84 4.82 -0.72 7.56
CA ILE A 84 4.15 -1.81 6.85
C ILE A 84 4.01 -1.47 5.35
N PHE A 85 3.59 -0.26 5.01
CA PHE A 85 3.51 0.17 3.62
C PHE A 85 4.86 0.17 2.91
N LYS A 86 5.92 0.62 3.59
CA LYS A 86 7.28 0.57 3.01
C LYS A 86 7.77 -0.86 2.79
N GLN A 87 7.44 -1.78 3.68
CA GLN A 87 7.76 -3.20 3.48
C GLN A 87 7.04 -3.75 2.25
N GLY A 88 5.74 -3.45 2.08
CA GLY A 88 4.97 -3.82 0.88
C GLY A 88 5.64 -3.33 -0.40
N HIS A 89 5.96 -2.05 -0.49
CA HIS A 89 6.69 -1.49 -1.64
C HIS A 89 8.08 -2.11 -1.85
N GLY A 90 8.75 -2.54 -0.78
CA GLY A 90 10.01 -3.28 -0.89
C GLY A 90 9.82 -4.63 -1.59
N VAL A 91 8.75 -5.36 -1.25
CA VAL A 91 8.40 -6.64 -1.88
C VAL A 91 8.02 -6.42 -3.36
N GLU A 92 7.19 -5.43 -3.67
CA GLU A 92 6.82 -5.07 -5.05
C GLU A 92 8.08 -4.81 -5.90
N LYS A 93 9.04 -4.05 -5.35
CA LYS A 93 10.29 -3.76 -6.04
C LYS A 93 11.12 -5.02 -6.31
N ILE A 94 11.27 -5.91 -5.33
CA ILE A 94 12.01 -7.17 -5.49
C ILE A 94 11.37 -8.02 -6.58
N LEU A 95 10.05 -8.17 -6.58
CA LEU A 95 9.33 -8.94 -7.61
C LEU A 95 9.46 -8.29 -8.99
N THR A 96 9.36 -6.98 -9.07
CA THR A 96 9.54 -6.24 -10.33
C THR A 96 10.94 -6.47 -10.92
N ASP A 97 11.98 -6.42 -10.10
CA ASP A 97 13.35 -6.66 -10.53
C ASP A 97 13.51 -8.13 -11.02
N LEU A 98 12.94 -9.09 -10.30
CA LEU A 98 12.93 -10.50 -10.70
C LEU A 98 12.18 -10.72 -12.03
N TRP A 99 11.00 -10.16 -12.23
CA TRP A 99 10.24 -10.27 -13.48
C TRP A 99 10.97 -9.66 -14.67
N LYS A 100 11.74 -8.58 -14.45
CA LYS A 100 12.63 -8.00 -15.48
C LYS A 100 13.76 -8.94 -15.83
N GLU A 101 14.40 -9.57 -14.84
CA GLU A 101 15.42 -10.57 -15.06
C GLU A 101 14.91 -11.81 -15.82
N MET A 102 13.67 -12.22 -15.54
CA MET A 102 12.99 -13.31 -16.25
C MET A 102 12.53 -12.92 -17.68
N GLY A 103 12.53 -11.63 -18.02
CA GLY A 103 12.06 -11.14 -19.32
C GLY A 103 10.55 -11.18 -19.52
N VAL A 104 9.77 -11.33 -18.44
CA VAL A 104 8.30 -11.37 -18.49
C VAL A 104 7.65 -10.04 -18.10
N TRP A 105 8.41 -9.08 -17.61
CA TRP A 105 7.91 -7.78 -17.21
C TRP A 105 7.60 -6.89 -18.43
N VAL A 106 6.44 -6.22 -18.39
CA VAL A 106 6.01 -5.26 -19.41
C VAL A 106 5.95 -3.85 -18.85
N ASP A 107 5.20 -3.66 -17.76
CA ASP A 107 5.02 -2.35 -17.13
C ASP A 107 4.64 -2.50 -15.66
N ASN A 108 4.71 -1.39 -14.91
CA ASN A 108 4.30 -1.35 -13.50
C ASN A 108 3.45 -0.10 -13.23
N SER A 109 2.69 -0.14 -12.13
CA SER A 109 1.82 0.96 -11.70
C SER A 109 0.86 1.43 -12.80
N VAL A 110 0.24 0.47 -13.51
CA VAL A 110 -0.64 0.75 -14.66
C VAL A 110 -2.00 1.21 -14.16
N LYS A 111 -2.28 2.49 -14.39
CA LYS A 111 -3.54 3.11 -13.98
C LYS A 111 -4.64 2.86 -15.00
N PHE A 112 -5.82 2.55 -14.50
CA PHE A 112 -7.03 2.46 -15.31
C PHE A 112 -8.15 3.31 -14.73
N VAL A 113 -9.04 3.76 -15.61
CA VAL A 113 -10.23 4.52 -15.26
C VAL A 113 -11.38 4.02 -16.12
N ASP A 114 -12.40 3.49 -15.47
CA ASP A 114 -13.71 3.27 -16.08
C ASP A 114 -14.60 4.48 -15.75
N LYS A 115 -14.84 5.32 -16.74
CA LYS A 115 -15.63 6.55 -16.56
C LYS A 115 -17.11 6.27 -16.45
N GLU A 116 -17.61 5.20 -17.05
CA GLU A 116 -19.01 4.82 -17.04
C GLU A 116 -19.40 4.27 -15.66
N ALA A 117 -18.59 3.37 -15.14
CA ALA A 117 -18.77 2.83 -13.80
C ALA A 117 -18.29 3.77 -12.67
N GLY A 118 -17.53 4.82 -12.99
CA GLY A 118 -16.93 5.72 -12.00
C GLY A 118 -15.84 5.04 -11.17
N ILE A 119 -15.14 4.06 -11.74
CA ILE A 119 -14.13 3.26 -11.06
C ILE A 119 -12.73 3.65 -11.54
N SER A 120 -11.78 3.75 -10.61
CA SER A 120 -10.36 3.92 -10.90
C SER A 120 -9.54 2.91 -10.12
N GLY A 121 -8.48 2.42 -10.71
CA GLY A 121 -7.55 1.51 -10.07
C GLY A 121 -6.14 1.64 -10.62
N GLU A 122 -5.25 0.89 -10.03
CA GLU A 122 -3.85 0.77 -10.42
C GLU A 122 -3.45 -0.70 -10.23
N LEU A 123 -2.90 -1.31 -11.27
CA LEU A 123 -2.29 -2.64 -11.21
C LEU A 123 -0.82 -2.49 -10.83
N ASP A 124 -0.33 -3.37 -9.97
CA ASP A 124 1.07 -3.31 -9.54
C ASP A 124 2.03 -3.63 -10.70
N ALA A 125 1.66 -4.59 -11.58
CA ALA A 125 2.44 -4.89 -12.78
C ALA A 125 1.58 -5.47 -13.91
N ILE A 126 2.14 -5.39 -15.12
CA ILE A 126 1.70 -6.14 -16.30
C ILE A 126 2.84 -7.09 -16.67
N LEU A 127 2.49 -8.36 -16.83
CA LEU A 127 3.42 -9.43 -17.19
C LEU A 127 2.98 -10.04 -18.52
N MET A 128 3.95 -10.57 -19.29
CA MET A 128 3.68 -11.25 -20.56
C MET A 128 4.50 -12.54 -20.62
N GLU A 129 3.82 -13.64 -20.88
CA GLU A 129 4.48 -14.92 -21.13
C GLU A 129 5.10 -15.00 -22.53
N PRO A 130 6.02 -15.97 -22.76
CA PRO A 130 6.65 -16.13 -24.08
C PRO A 130 5.67 -16.42 -25.23
N ASP A 131 4.48 -16.93 -24.93
CA ASP A 131 3.41 -17.18 -25.92
C ASP A 131 2.61 -15.91 -26.26
N GLY A 132 2.92 -14.77 -25.60
CA GLY A 132 2.23 -13.49 -25.79
C GLY A 132 1.02 -13.29 -24.87
N THR A 133 0.70 -14.22 -24.00
CA THR A 133 -0.38 -14.07 -23.02
C THR A 133 -0.02 -13.00 -21.99
N VAL A 134 -0.94 -12.04 -21.78
CA VAL A 134 -0.74 -10.89 -20.90
C VAL A 134 -1.56 -11.02 -19.62
N TYR A 135 -0.94 -10.75 -18.49
CA TYR A 135 -1.55 -10.79 -17.16
C TYR A 135 -1.39 -9.46 -16.42
N GLY A 136 -2.45 -9.05 -15.73
CA GLY A 136 -2.36 -8.06 -14.66
C GLY A 136 -1.97 -8.75 -13.36
N ALA A 137 -0.94 -8.23 -12.70
CA ALA A 137 -0.48 -8.74 -11.41
C ALA A 137 -0.79 -7.76 -10.29
N GLU A 138 -1.23 -8.31 -9.16
CA GLU A 138 -1.43 -7.59 -7.89
C GLU A 138 -0.54 -8.25 -6.84
N VAL A 139 0.33 -7.48 -6.22
CA VAL A 139 1.29 -7.97 -5.22
C VAL A 139 0.73 -7.78 -3.83
N LYS A 140 0.67 -8.86 -3.06
CA LYS A 140 0.30 -8.82 -1.65
C LYS A 140 1.41 -9.43 -0.81
N SER A 141 1.90 -8.68 0.16
CA SER A 141 2.87 -9.16 1.13
C SER A 141 2.16 -9.56 2.42
N PHE A 142 2.39 -10.80 2.83
CA PHE A 142 1.93 -11.32 4.12
C PHE A 142 3.13 -11.71 4.96
N TYR A 143 3.03 -11.59 6.27
CA TYR A 143 4.09 -12.00 7.19
C TYR A 143 3.52 -12.44 8.54
N GLY A 144 4.28 -13.28 9.25
CA GLY A 144 3.91 -13.83 10.55
C GLY A 144 2.96 -15.03 10.45
N TYR A 145 2.41 -15.40 11.58
CA TYR A 145 1.55 -16.60 11.74
C TYR A 145 0.36 -16.64 10.77
N PHE A 146 -0.23 -15.47 10.49
CA PHE A 146 -1.37 -15.41 9.56
C PHE A 146 -0.96 -15.68 8.11
N ALA A 147 0.26 -15.33 7.71
CA ALA A 147 0.75 -15.63 6.38
C ALA A 147 0.85 -17.13 6.13
N GLU A 148 1.35 -17.87 7.12
CA GLU A 148 1.45 -19.34 7.03
C GLU A 148 0.08 -19.99 6.88
N LYS A 149 -0.91 -19.53 7.67
CA LYS A 149 -2.27 -20.05 7.63
C LYS A 149 -2.99 -19.74 6.31
N GLU A 150 -2.79 -18.56 5.72
CA GLU A 150 -3.44 -18.15 4.46
C GLU A 150 -2.82 -18.83 3.24
N LEU A 151 -1.52 -19.16 3.29
CA LEU A 151 -0.80 -19.75 2.15
C LEU A 151 -0.78 -21.28 2.17
N PHE A 152 -0.85 -21.90 3.35
CA PHE A 152 -0.63 -23.33 3.52
C PHE A 152 -1.69 -24.02 4.39
N GLY A 153 -2.70 -23.29 4.87
CA GLY A 153 -3.75 -23.76 5.79
C GLY A 153 -4.79 -24.69 5.25
#